data_1f827d4feec9f2ccaaafa2bef2553be3
#
_entry.id   1f827d4feec9f2ccaaafa2bef2553be3
#
_cell.length_a   1.000
_cell.length_b   1.000
_cell.length_c   1.000
_cell.angle_alpha   90.00
_cell.angle_beta   90.00
_cell.angle_gamma   90.00
#
_symmetry.space_group_name_H-M   'P 1'
#
loop_
_entity.id
_entity.type
_entity.pdbx_description
1 polymer ?
#
loop_
_entity_poly.entity_id
_entity_poly.type
_entity_poly.pdbx_seq_one_letter_code
_entity_poly.pdbx_strand_id
1 'polypeptide(L)'
;HLMSVKHLATLRFAHATFRVSGISRACSHQFVRSKHLDFLQRSQRYCSEKEAEYVTPDALLNSTGYREAMNNAWKHYGDLLQSGVRKEDARMVLPNATTTELVVTGNLHAWKDFIALRTTPAAQSEIRYVAKDIQSILRLECPNIFGLTNGE
;
A
#
# COMPACT_ATOMS: atom_id res chain seq x y z
N HIS A 1 22.12 -7.19 -21.30
CA HIS A 1 22.08 -6.62 -22.67
C HIS A 1 20.79 -5.85 -22.96
N LEU A 2 19.56 -6.44 -22.75
CA LEU A 2 18.28 -5.75 -23.05
C LEU A 2 18.13 -4.41 -22.32
N MET A 3 18.59 -4.33 -21.07
CA MET A 3 18.55 -3.09 -20.29
C MET A 3 19.50 -2.02 -20.84
N SER A 4 20.73 -2.41 -21.20
CA SER A 4 21.75 -1.49 -21.74
C SER A 4 21.36 -0.89 -23.09
N VAL A 5 20.59 -1.62 -23.91
CA VAL A 5 20.07 -1.14 -25.21
C VAL A 5 18.64 -0.56 -25.13
N LYS A 6 18.12 -0.40 -23.90
CA LYS A 6 16.79 0.18 -23.61
C LYS A 6 15.61 -0.55 -24.25
N HIS A 7 15.72 -1.85 -24.53
CA HIS A 7 14.62 -2.68 -25.04
C HIS A 7 13.66 -3.08 -23.91
N LEU A 8 13.06 -2.07 -23.25
CA LEU A 8 12.22 -2.24 -22.05
C LEU A 8 10.88 -2.95 -22.32
N ALA A 9 10.46 -3.05 -23.59
CA ALA A 9 9.22 -3.74 -23.95
C ALA A 9 9.20 -5.20 -23.49
N THR A 10 10.34 -5.87 -23.42
CA THR A 10 10.47 -7.25 -22.94
C THR A 10 10.08 -7.42 -21.48
N LEU A 11 10.21 -6.37 -20.65
CA LEU A 11 9.81 -6.39 -19.24
C LEU A 11 8.29 -6.55 -19.04
N ARG A 12 7.51 -6.35 -20.09
CA ARG A 12 6.05 -6.52 -20.05
C ARG A 12 5.61 -7.99 -20.03
N PHE A 13 6.50 -8.91 -20.32
CA PHE A 13 6.21 -10.35 -20.37
C PHE A 13 6.57 -11.09 -19.07
N ALA A 14 7.29 -10.43 -18.15
CA ALA A 14 7.59 -10.98 -16.83
C ALA A 14 6.79 -10.21 -15.77
N HIS A 15 6.22 -10.93 -14.81
CA HIS A 15 5.33 -10.39 -13.79
C HIS A 15 5.85 -10.70 -12.39
N ALA A 16 5.54 -9.79 -11.46
CA ALA A 16 5.74 -10.01 -10.04
C ALA A 16 4.43 -9.71 -9.30
N THR A 17 4.15 -10.50 -8.26
CA THR A 17 2.97 -10.36 -7.41
C THR A 17 3.43 -10.23 -5.96
N PHE A 18 2.90 -9.23 -5.26
CA PHE A 18 3.19 -8.97 -3.86
C PHE A 18 1.91 -9.00 -3.03
N ARG A 19 1.98 -9.58 -1.85
CA ARG A 19 1.03 -9.34 -0.78
C ARG A 19 1.58 -8.21 0.08
N VAL A 20 0.84 -7.11 0.15
CA VAL A 20 1.17 -5.92 0.96
C VAL A 20 0.17 -5.83 2.09
N SER A 21 0.63 -5.89 3.33
CA SER A 21 -0.22 -5.89 4.54
C SER A 21 0.25 -4.86 5.55
N GLY A 22 -0.66 -4.46 6.45
CA GLY A 22 -0.35 -3.50 7.52
C GLY A 22 -0.22 -2.05 7.03
N ILE A 23 -0.62 -1.76 5.80
CA ILE A 23 -0.65 -0.39 5.29
C ILE A 23 -1.99 0.27 5.57
N SER A 24 -2.01 1.60 5.66
CA SER A 24 -3.24 2.35 5.82
C SER A 24 -4.12 2.35 4.57
N ARG A 25 -5.42 2.58 4.74
CA ARG A 25 -6.33 2.85 3.62
C ARG A 25 -5.86 4.07 2.82
N ALA A 26 -5.30 5.10 3.47
CA ALA A 26 -4.72 6.26 2.79
C ALA A 26 -3.58 5.85 1.85
N CYS A 27 -2.69 4.97 2.27
CA CYS A 27 -1.63 4.42 1.44
C CYS A 27 -2.20 3.58 0.28
N SER A 28 -3.16 2.70 0.57
CA SER A 28 -3.78 1.85 -0.46
C SER A 28 -4.48 2.69 -1.55
N HIS A 29 -5.12 3.81 -1.20
CA HIS A 29 -5.72 4.72 -2.16
C HIS A 29 -4.70 5.35 -3.11
N GLN A 30 -3.46 5.59 -2.66
CA GLN A 30 -2.38 6.04 -3.52
C GLN A 30 -1.84 4.89 -4.38
N PHE A 31 -1.82 3.69 -3.83
CA PHE A 31 -1.33 2.50 -4.51
C PHE A 31 -2.21 2.14 -5.71
N VAL A 32 -3.54 2.04 -5.51
CA VAL A 32 -4.50 1.65 -6.57
C VAL A 32 -4.63 2.66 -7.70
N ARG A 33 -4.02 3.84 -7.58
CA ARG A 33 -3.91 4.82 -8.67
C ARG A 33 -2.74 4.54 -9.62
N SER A 34 -1.92 3.54 -9.32
CA SER A 34 -0.78 3.18 -10.17
C SER A 34 -1.28 2.49 -11.44
N LYS A 35 -0.79 2.98 -12.58
CA LYS A 35 -1.16 2.42 -13.89
C LYS A 35 -0.49 1.05 -14.09
N HIS A 36 -1.19 0.18 -14.80
CA HIS A 36 -0.68 -1.14 -15.23
C HIS A 36 -0.34 -2.11 -14.08
N LEU A 37 -0.88 -1.86 -12.89
CA LEU A 37 -0.92 -2.79 -11.77
C LEU A 37 -2.36 -3.19 -11.51
N ASP A 38 -2.59 -4.46 -11.19
CA ASP A 38 -3.89 -5.00 -10.82
C ASP A 38 -3.93 -5.29 -9.33
N PHE A 39 -5.11 -5.09 -8.71
CA PHE A 39 -5.27 -5.06 -7.27
C PHE A 39 -6.43 -5.94 -6.80
N LEU A 40 -6.18 -6.74 -5.77
CA LEU A 40 -7.19 -7.40 -4.97
C LEU A 40 -7.03 -6.94 -3.52
N GLN A 41 -7.95 -6.12 -3.03
CA GLN A 41 -7.89 -5.52 -1.69
C GLN A 41 -8.94 -6.12 -0.76
N ARG A 42 -8.58 -6.33 0.52
CA ARG A 42 -9.48 -6.73 1.58
C ARG A 42 -10.68 -5.78 1.66
N SER A 43 -11.87 -6.37 1.62
CA SER A 43 -13.12 -5.61 1.58
C SER A 43 -13.69 -5.38 2.97
N GLN A 44 -13.87 -4.12 3.36
CA GLN A 44 -14.59 -3.72 4.57
C GLN A 44 -16.10 -3.93 4.50
N ARG A 45 -16.65 -4.32 3.35
CA ARG A 45 -18.06 -4.70 3.24
C ARG A 45 -18.31 -6.08 3.84
N TYR A 46 -17.36 -6.98 3.65
CA TYR A 46 -17.49 -8.38 4.07
C TYR A 46 -16.74 -8.69 5.36
N CYS A 47 -15.54 -8.10 5.52
CA CYS A 47 -14.72 -8.32 6.70
C CYS A 47 -15.10 -7.35 7.82
N SER A 48 -15.09 -7.83 9.07
CA SER A 48 -15.21 -6.96 10.24
C SER A 48 -13.88 -6.27 10.50
N GLU A 49 -13.94 -5.01 10.89
CA GLU A 49 -12.77 -4.21 11.27
C GLU A 49 -12.70 -3.98 12.80
N LYS A 50 -13.44 -4.79 13.59
CA LYS A 50 -13.40 -4.68 15.07
C LYS A 50 -12.01 -4.83 15.66
N GLU A 51 -11.21 -5.70 15.07
CA GLU A 51 -9.84 -6.02 15.51
C GLU A 51 -8.78 -5.40 14.56
N ALA A 52 -9.20 -4.56 13.62
CA ALA A 52 -8.25 -3.90 12.74
C ALA A 52 -7.43 -2.88 13.52
N GLU A 53 -6.15 -2.82 13.19
CA GLU A 53 -5.22 -1.82 13.71
C GLU A 53 -5.28 -0.53 12.88
N TYR A 54 -4.54 0.47 13.29
CA TYR A 54 -4.33 1.69 12.53
C TYR A 54 -2.85 2.04 12.41
N VAL A 55 -2.49 2.63 11.30
CA VAL A 55 -1.14 3.14 11.07
C VAL A 55 -0.98 4.49 11.76
N THR A 56 0.10 4.64 12.53
CA THR A 56 0.48 5.92 13.13
C THR A 56 1.63 6.52 12.33
N PRO A 57 1.43 7.62 11.61
CA PRO A 57 2.52 8.33 10.92
C PRO A 57 3.57 8.83 11.93
N ASP A 58 4.84 8.90 11.51
CA ASP A 58 5.95 9.34 12.38
C ASP A 58 5.69 10.68 13.05
N ALA A 59 5.07 11.62 12.34
CA ALA A 59 4.71 12.95 12.87
C ALA A 59 3.66 12.90 14.01
N LEU A 60 2.95 11.78 14.17
CA LEU A 60 1.85 11.61 15.14
C LEU A 60 2.16 10.61 16.24
N LEU A 61 3.37 10.05 16.32
CA LEU A 61 3.77 9.04 17.30
C LEU A 61 3.50 9.46 18.75
N ASN A 62 3.72 10.73 19.07
CA ASN A 62 3.54 11.29 20.39
C ASN A 62 2.21 12.04 20.57
N SER A 63 1.30 11.99 19.59
CA SER A 63 0.01 12.69 19.65
C SER A 63 -1.01 11.88 20.44
N THR A 64 -1.36 12.35 21.64
CA THR A 64 -2.45 11.76 22.44
C THR A 64 -3.79 11.93 21.75
N GLY A 65 -4.07 13.12 21.19
CA GLY A 65 -5.30 13.41 20.47
C GLY A 65 -5.50 12.51 19.24
N TYR A 66 -4.42 12.11 18.55
CA TYR A 66 -4.51 11.15 17.46
C TYR A 66 -4.98 9.78 17.97
N ARG A 67 -4.37 9.27 19.04
CA ARG A 67 -4.76 7.97 19.64
C ARG A 67 -6.20 7.99 20.14
N GLU A 68 -6.62 9.08 20.79
CA GLU A 68 -7.99 9.24 21.25
C GLU A 68 -8.99 9.24 20.08
N ALA A 69 -8.68 9.95 19.01
CA ALA A 69 -9.52 9.98 17.81
C ALA A 69 -9.66 8.57 17.18
N MET A 70 -8.56 7.80 17.09
CA MET A 70 -8.60 6.42 16.59
C MET A 70 -9.47 5.54 17.50
N ASN A 71 -9.24 5.55 18.79
CA ASN A 71 -10.03 4.76 19.75
C ASN A 71 -11.52 5.08 19.69
N ASN A 72 -11.87 6.37 19.60
CA ASN A 72 -13.25 6.81 19.46
C ASN A 72 -13.89 6.31 18.17
N ALA A 73 -13.16 6.33 17.06
CA ALA A 73 -13.66 5.82 15.78
C ALA A 73 -14.01 4.32 15.85
N TRP A 74 -13.14 3.51 16.48
CA TRP A 74 -13.42 2.07 16.68
C TRP A 74 -14.57 1.83 17.64
N LYS A 75 -14.69 2.61 18.68
CA LYS A 75 -15.84 2.55 19.60
C LYS A 75 -17.14 2.80 18.82
N HIS A 76 -17.22 3.90 18.08
CA HIS A 76 -18.41 4.22 17.28
C HIS A 76 -18.72 3.15 16.23
N TYR A 77 -17.70 2.58 15.59
CA TYR A 77 -17.89 1.47 14.67
C TYR A 77 -18.53 0.26 15.38
N GLY A 78 -18.04 -0.07 16.57
CA GLY A 78 -18.61 -1.14 17.41
C GLY A 78 -20.06 -0.89 17.81
N ASP A 79 -20.36 0.34 18.25
CA ASP A 79 -21.73 0.76 18.65
C ASP A 79 -22.71 0.67 17.47
N LEU A 80 -22.30 1.09 16.27
CA LEU A 80 -23.09 0.96 15.06
C LEU A 80 -23.40 -0.51 14.71
N LEU A 81 -22.41 -1.38 14.79
CA LEU A 81 -22.63 -2.80 14.56
C LEU A 81 -23.58 -3.43 15.58
N GLN A 82 -23.46 -3.04 16.85
CA GLN A 82 -24.36 -3.52 17.91
C GLN A 82 -25.81 -3.06 17.73
N SER A 83 -26.00 -1.86 17.16
CA SER A 83 -27.34 -1.35 16.80
C SER A 83 -27.91 -1.94 15.52
N GLY A 84 -27.23 -2.91 14.90
CA GLY A 84 -27.70 -3.62 13.72
C GLY A 84 -27.33 -2.96 12.38
N VAL A 85 -26.51 -1.90 12.38
CA VAL A 85 -26.03 -1.27 11.14
C VAL A 85 -25.08 -2.25 10.43
N ARG A 86 -25.25 -2.41 9.12
CA ARG A 86 -24.42 -3.33 8.32
C ARG A 86 -22.97 -2.81 8.23
N LYS A 87 -22.00 -3.73 8.14
CA LYS A 87 -20.57 -3.41 8.06
C LYS A 87 -20.25 -2.40 6.96
N GLU A 88 -20.92 -2.51 5.80
CA GLU A 88 -20.69 -1.64 4.65
C GLU A 88 -21.06 -0.17 4.91
N ASP A 89 -21.93 0.08 5.87
CA ASP A 89 -22.34 1.42 6.29
C ASP A 89 -21.59 1.84 7.56
N ALA A 90 -21.48 0.95 8.56
CA ALA A 90 -20.75 1.23 9.79
C ALA A 90 -19.29 1.66 9.55
N ARG A 91 -18.62 1.08 8.55
CA ARG A 91 -17.23 1.44 8.18
C ARG A 91 -17.02 2.92 7.82
N MET A 92 -18.10 3.67 7.57
CA MET A 92 -18.00 5.08 7.20
C MET A 92 -17.41 5.95 8.33
N VAL A 93 -17.43 5.47 9.58
CA VAL A 93 -16.80 6.17 10.71
C VAL A 93 -15.33 5.80 10.89
N LEU A 94 -14.82 4.78 10.18
CA LEU A 94 -13.44 4.35 10.29
C LEU A 94 -12.49 5.34 9.58
N PRO A 95 -11.36 5.68 10.21
CA PRO A 95 -10.41 6.62 9.65
C PRO A 95 -9.62 6.02 8.48
N ASN A 96 -9.05 6.88 7.64
CA ASN A 96 -8.12 6.48 6.57
C ASN A 96 -6.85 5.78 7.09
N ALA A 97 -6.56 5.93 8.37
CA ALA A 97 -5.46 5.23 9.05
C ALA A 97 -5.72 3.74 9.29
N THR A 98 -6.98 3.27 9.16
CA THR A 98 -7.31 1.84 9.29
C THR A 98 -6.40 0.98 8.42
N THR A 99 -5.80 -0.06 9.01
CA THR A 99 -4.96 -1.00 8.26
C THR A 99 -5.75 -1.80 7.25
N THR A 100 -5.08 -2.14 6.18
CA THR A 100 -5.62 -3.01 5.13
C THR A 100 -4.53 -3.89 4.55
N GLU A 101 -4.92 -4.84 3.72
CA GLU A 101 -4.02 -5.63 2.90
C GLU A 101 -4.53 -5.71 1.47
N LEU A 102 -3.60 -5.88 0.56
CA LEU A 102 -3.90 -6.09 -0.85
C LEU A 102 -2.87 -7.01 -1.49
N VAL A 103 -3.32 -7.76 -2.47
CA VAL A 103 -2.46 -8.45 -3.41
C VAL A 103 -2.36 -7.57 -4.65
N VAL A 104 -1.14 -7.32 -5.08
CA VAL A 104 -0.84 -6.46 -6.24
C VAL A 104 -0.02 -7.25 -7.22
N THR A 105 -0.43 -7.26 -8.46
CA THR A 105 0.32 -7.88 -9.55
C THR A 105 0.55 -6.90 -10.69
N GLY A 106 1.65 -7.08 -11.39
CA GLY A 106 1.96 -6.32 -12.58
C GLY A 106 3.24 -6.79 -13.26
N ASN A 107 3.43 -6.36 -14.49
CA ASN A 107 4.66 -6.64 -15.19
C ASN A 107 5.84 -5.82 -14.64
N LEU A 108 7.07 -6.28 -14.91
CA LEU A 108 8.27 -5.65 -14.36
C LEU A 108 8.47 -4.20 -14.86
N HIS A 109 7.92 -3.84 -16.02
CA HIS A 109 7.93 -2.45 -16.48
C HIS A 109 7.04 -1.56 -15.61
N ALA A 110 5.82 -2.01 -15.30
CA ALA A 110 4.91 -1.29 -14.40
C ALA A 110 5.50 -1.12 -12.99
N TRP A 111 6.21 -2.14 -12.49
CA TRP A 111 6.93 -2.03 -11.21
C TRP A 111 8.08 -1.02 -11.26
N LYS A 112 8.81 -0.91 -12.37
CA LYS A 112 9.82 0.15 -12.52
C LYS A 112 9.19 1.54 -12.45
N ASP A 113 8.07 1.76 -13.13
CA ASP A 113 7.36 3.04 -13.13
C ASP A 113 6.82 3.38 -11.73
N PHE A 114 6.25 2.38 -11.04
CA PHE A 114 5.78 2.54 -9.67
C PHE A 114 6.92 2.94 -8.72
N ILE A 115 8.04 2.22 -8.75
CA ILE A 115 9.22 2.49 -7.92
C ILE A 115 9.77 3.88 -8.23
N ALA A 116 9.96 4.22 -9.49
CA ALA A 116 10.47 5.54 -9.90
C ALA A 116 9.60 6.69 -9.38
N LEU A 117 8.27 6.52 -9.41
CA LEU A 117 7.33 7.53 -8.92
C LEU A 117 7.28 7.60 -7.38
N ARG A 118 7.29 6.45 -6.69
CA ARG A 118 6.94 6.38 -5.27
C ARG A 118 8.15 6.40 -4.33
N THR A 119 9.37 6.24 -4.82
CA THR A 119 10.59 6.38 -4.00
C THR A 119 11.09 7.81 -3.89
N THR A 120 10.50 8.75 -4.62
CA THR A 120 10.88 10.17 -4.60
C THR A 120 10.55 10.85 -3.26
N PRO A 121 11.29 11.91 -2.85
CA PRO A 121 10.98 12.66 -1.63
C PRO A 121 9.58 13.29 -1.63
N ALA A 122 9.01 13.58 -2.80
CA ALA A 122 7.66 14.12 -2.94
C ALA A 122 6.54 13.11 -2.63
N ALA A 123 6.84 11.80 -2.65
CA ALA A 123 5.88 10.79 -2.27
C ALA A 123 5.66 10.80 -0.74
N GLN A 124 4.42 10.55 -0.32
CA GLN A 124 4.08 10.42 1.09
C GLN A 124 4.91 9.28 1.73
N SER A 125 5.32 9.46 3.00
CA SER A 125 6.31 8.58 3.66
C SER A 125 5.92 7.10 3.61
N GLU A 126 4.67 6.78 3.93
CA GLU A 126 4.21 5.39 4.02
C GLU A 126 4.34 4.64 2.67
N ILE A 127 3.79 5.21 1.59
CA ILE A 127 3.90 4.57 0.27
C ILE A 127 5.34 4.55 -0.25
N ARG A 128 6.16 5.51 0.18
CA ARG A 128 7.59 5.53 -0.14
C ARG A 128 8.33 4.38 0.53
N TYR A 129 8.00 4.03 1.79
CA TYR A 129 8.56 2.86 2.47
C TYR A 129 8.16 1.58 1.74
N VAL A 130 6.88 1.40 1.47
CA VAL A 130 6.38 0.23 0.69
C VAL A 130 7.10 0.09 -0.66
N ALA A 131 7.27 1.20 -1.39
CA ALA A 131 7.95 1.19 -2.68
C ALA A 131 9.44 0.81 -2.55
N LYS A 132 10.12 1.26 -1.49
CA LYS A 132 11.51 0.87 -1.21
C LYS A 132 11.64 -0.60 -0.83
N ASP A 133 10.70 -1.14 -0.06
CA ASP A 133 10.70 -2.56 0.30
C ASP A 133 10.51 -3.43 -0.95
N ILE A 134 9.53 -3.09 -1.80
CA ILE A 134 9.32 -3.77 -3.08
C ILE A 134 10.56 -3.65 -3.97
N GLN A 135 11.17 -2.47 -4.04
CA GLN A 135 12.42 -2.28 -4.79
C GLN A 135 13.54 -3.18 -4.27
N SER A 136 13.68 -3.30 -2.96
CA SER A 136 14.70 -4.15 -2.34
C SER A 136 14.50 -5.62 -2.68
N ILE A 137 13.27 -6.11 -2.62
CA ILE A 137 12.93 -7.48 -3.01
C ILE A 137 13.23 -7.70 -4.50
N LEU A 138 12.78 -6.80 -5.37
CA LEU A 138 13.02 -6.92 -6.80
C LEU A 138 14.50 -6.80 -7.19
N ARG A 139 15.31 -6.10 -6.41
CA ARG A 139 16.77 -6.07 -6.59
C ARG A 139 17.42 -7.43 -6.31
N LEU A 140 16.91 -8.16 -5.32
CA LEU A 140 17.39 -9.50 -4.99
C LEU A 140 16.95 -10.54 -6.02
N GLU A 141 15.67 -10.51 -6.39
CA GLU A 141 15.07 -11.52 -7.28
C GLU A 141 15.39 -11.26 -8.77
N CYS A 142 15.52 -10.00 -9.17
CA CYS A 142 15.75 -9.58 -10.54
C CYS A 142 16.91 -8.57 -10.65
N PRO A 143 18.13 -8.91 -10.20
CA PRO A 143 19.26 -7.97 -10.10
C PRO A 143 19.64 -7.35 -11.44
N ASN A 144 19.48 -8.07 -12.55
CA ASN A 144 19.77 -7.56 -13.89
C ASN A 144 18.79 -6.47 -14.37
N ILE A 145 17.65 -6.29 -13.69
CA ILE A 145 16.60 -5.34 -14.06
C ILE A 145 16.52 -4.19 -13.04
N PHE A 146 16.62 -4.51 -11.75
CA PHE A 146 16.44 -3.56 -10.65
C PHE A 146 17.72 -3.29 -9.86
N GLY A 147 18.82 -4.00 -10.15
CA GLY A 147 20.12 -3.77 -9.53
C GLY A 147 20.61 -2.34 -9.81
N LEU A 148 21.54 -1.87 -8.97
CA LEU A 148 22.20 -0.58 -9.20
C LEU A 148 22.95 -0.66 -10.52
N THR A 149 22.65 0.23 -11.45
CA THR A 149 23.52 0.48 -12.59
C THR A 149 24.78 1.13 -12.04
N ASN A 150 25.96 0.60 -12.39
CA ASN A 150 27.24 1.21 -12.03
C ASN A 150 27.23 2.66 -12.54
N GLY A 151 26.92 3.61 -11.68
CA GLY A 151 26.84 5.02 -12.03
C GLY A 151 25.77 5.87 -11.31
N GLU A 152 24.99 5.28 -10.36
CA GLU A 152 24.12 6.02 -9.43
C GLU A 152 24.72 6.09 -8.03
#